data_0300ae428cd88c439237cb4141ef5863
#
_entry.id   0300ae428cd88c439237cb4141ef5863
#
_cell.length_a   1.000
_cell.length_b   1.000
_cell.length_c   1.000
_cell.angle_alpha   90.00
_cell.angle_beta   90.00
_cell.angle_gamma   90.00
#
_symmetry.space_group_name_H-M   'P 1'
#
loop_
_entity.id
_entity.type
_entity.pdbx_description
1 polymer ?
#
loop_
_entity_poly.entity_id
_entity_poly.type
_entity_poly.pdbx_seq_one_letter_code
_entity_poly.pdbx_strand_id
1 'polypeptide(L)'
;MGEAELVKLIDRINKGDQKALDELFPVVYDELRKNAHHLRFKFRQQETLNTTALVHEAYLKLSKADLSKLQSKEHFYNLAAKAIRQILVNACLKKQTDKRGNQPSHLKIDDLEEHL
;
A
#
# COMPACT_ATOMS: atom_id res chain seq x y z
N MET A 1 14.16 16.25 -1.75
CA MET A 1 15.19 15.20 -1.90
C MET A 1 15.44 14.95 -3.37
N GLY A 2 16.72 14.88 -3.75
CA GLY A 2 17.10 14.66 -5.14
C GLY A 2 17.01 13.21 -5.57
N GLU A 3 17.05 12.99 -6.88
CA GLU A 3 16.98 11.63 -7.46
C GLU A 3 18.12 10.74 -6.95
N ALA A 4 19.33 11.29 -6.82
CA ALA A 4 20.48 10.50 -6.35
C ALA A 4 20.25 9.97 -4.93
N GLU A 5 19.64 10.78 -4.07
CA GLU A 5 19.35 10.36 -2.71
C GLU A 5 18.24 9.30 -2.66
N LEU A 6 17.25 9.41 -3.54
CA LEU A 6 16.20 8.39 -3.66
C LEU A 6 16.79 7.06 -4.12
N VAL A 7 17.68 7.08 -5.09
CA VAL A 7 18.35 5.87 -5.57
C VAL A 7 19.13 5.21 -4.43
N LYS A 8 19.84 6.01 -3.62
CA LYS A 8 20.59 5.48 -2.48
C LYS A 8 19.66 4.83 -1.45
N LEU A 9 18.52 5.46 -1.16
CA LEU A 9 17.55 4.90 -0.23
C LEU A 9 16.97 3.58 -0.74
N ILE A 10 16.63 3.53 -2.02
CA ILE A 10 16.11 2.30 -2.63
C ILE A 10 17.16 1.18 -2.57
N ASP A 11 18.39 1.51 -2.85
CA ASP A 11 19.49 0.53 -2.75
C ASP A 11 19.63 -0.02 -1.33
N ARG A 12 19.56 0.85 -0.34
CA ARG A 12 19.62 0.44 1.07
C ARG A 12 18.43 -0.45 1.45
N ILE A 13 17.25 -0.11 0.95
CA ILE A 13 16.04 -0.93 1.17
C ILE A 13 16.24 -2.33 0.58
N ASN A 14 16.78 -2.41 -0.64
CA ASN A 14 17.10 -3.67 -1.28
C ASN A 14 18.00 -4.55 -0.43
N LYS A 15 18.91 -3.94 0.29
CA LYS A 15 19.88 -4.64 1.12
C LYS A 15 19.36 -4.98 2.50
N GLY A 16 18.08 -4.70 2.77
CA GLY A 16 17.45 -5.06 4.03
C GLY A 16 17.57 -4.02 5.12
N ASP A 17 17.95 -2.79 4.80
CA ASP A 17 18.05 -1.71 5.78
C ASP A 17 16.66 -1.15 6.07
N GLN A 18 16.09 -1.55 7.19
CA GLN A 18 14.74 -1.13 7.61
C GLN A 18 14.67 0.39 7.85
N LYS A 19 15.76 1.00 8.28
CA LYS A 19 15.79 2.44 8.50
C LYS A 19 15.63 3.21 7.20
N ALA A 20 16.09 2.64 6.09
CA ALA A 20 15.96 3.29 4.79
C ALA A 20 14.49 3.42 4.39
N LEU A 21 13.66 2.44 4.70
CA LEU A 21 12.23 2.54 4.45
C LEU A 21 11.60 3.67 5.28
N ASP A 22 11.99 3.79 6.55
CA ASP A 22 11.51 4.85 7.41
C ASP A 22 11.93 6.23 6.90
N GLU A 23 13.13 6.32 6.30
CA GLU A 23 13.61 7.57 5.71
C GLU A 23 12.90 7.89 4.40
N LEU A 24 12.53 6.87 3.64
CA LEU A 24 11.82 7.05 2.37
C LEU A 24 10.38 7.49 2.58
N PHE A 25 9.73 7.01 3.62
CA PHE A 25 8.30 7.23 3.83
C PHE A 25 7.90 8.71 3.84
N PRO A 26 8.58 9.60 4.58
CA PRO A 26 8.23 11.02 4.53
C PRO A 26 8.37 11.64 3.15
N VAL A 27 9.34 11.16 2.36
CA VAL A 27 9.59 11.68 1.02
C VAL A 27 8.43 11.36 0.08
N VAL A 28 7.86 10.16 0.20
CA VAL A 28 6.80 9.70 -0.71
C VAL A 28 5.41 9.87 -0.12
N TYR A 29 5.30 10.37 1.10
CA TYR A 29 4.04 10.43 1.84
C TYR A 29 2.94 11.17 1.07
N ASP A 30 3.24 12.35 0.52
CA ASP A 30 2.24 13.14 -0.18
C ASP A 30 1.70 12.41 -1.40
N GLU A 31 2.58 11.75 -2.17
CA GLU A 31 2.16 10.97 -3.33
C GLU A 31 1.32 9.76 -2.91
N LEU A 32 1.74 9.06 -1.86
CA LEU A 32 0.98 7.93 -1.35
C LEU A 32 -0.40 8.37 -0.86
N ARG A 33 -0.46 9.52 -0.22
CA ARG A 33 -1.73 10.06 0.26
C ARG A 33 -2.67 10.39 -0.90
N LYS A 34 -2.15 10.96 -1.98
CA LYS A 34 -2.94 11.25 -3.18
C LYS A 34 -3.46 9.97 -3.80
N ASN A 35 -2.59 8.95 -3.92
CA ASN A 35 -2.99 7.66 -4.45
C ASN A 35 -4.05 6.99 -3.58
N ALA A 36 -3.86 7.04 -2.27
CA ALA A 36 -4.81 6.44 -1.33
C ALA A 36 -6.17 7.13 -1.43
N HIS A 37 -6.18 8.45 -1.51
CA HIS A 37 -7.41 9.20 -1.64
C HIS A 37 -8.14 8.85 -2.95
N HIS A 38 -7.41 8.78 -4.04
CA HIS A 38 -7.96 8.42 -5.34
C HIS A 38 -8.55 7.02 -5.34
N LEU A 39 -7.81 6.05 -4.81
CA LEU A 39 -8.28 4.67 -4.74
C LEU A 39 -9.45 4.52 -3.79
N ARG A 40 -9.42 5.21 -2.66
CA ARG A 40 -10.52 5.19 -1.69
C ARG A 40 -11.82 5.68 -2.32
N PHE A 41 -11.72 6.68 -3.20
CA PHE A 41 -12.89 7.20 -3.90
C PHE A 41 -13.56 6.14 -4.76
N LYS A 42 -12.77 5.23 -5.34
CA LYS A 42 -13.32 4.13 -6.15
C LYS A 42 -14.03 3.09 -5.28
N PHE A 43 -13.69 3.01 -4.00
CA PHE A 43 -14.29 2.06 -3.06
C PHE A 43 -15.19 2.82 -2.08
N ARG A 44 -16.26 3.38 -2.60
CA ARG A 44 -17.15 4.32 -1.88
C ARG A 44 -17.76 3.80 -0.59
N GLN A 45 -17.74 2.51 -0.37
CA GLN A 45 -18.39 1.91 0.80
C GLN A 45 -17.47 1.90 2.04
N GLN A 46 -16.25 2.43 1.92
CA GLN A 46 -15.31 2.41 3.02
C GLN A 46 -15.33 3.71 3.81
N GLU A 47 -16.25 3.78 4.75
CA GLU A 47 -16.38 4.94 5.63
C GLU A 47 -15.47 4.87 6.84
N THR A 48 -15.01 3.65 7.21
CA THR A 48 -14.24 3.44 8.43
C THR A 48 -12.75 3.71 8.28
N LEU A 49 -12.24 3.70 7.04
CA LEU A 49 -10.82 3.95 6.77
C LEU A 49 -10.66 5.29 6.09
N ASN A 50 -10.05 6.25 6.78
CA ASN A 50 -9.71 7.51 6.14
C ASN A 50 -8.38 7.36 5.38
N THR A 51 -8.05 8.39 4.60
CA THR A 51 -6.85 8.36 3.75
C THR A 51 -5.57 8.18 4.57
N THR A 52 -5.47 8.87 5.69
CA THR A 52 -4.28 8.77 6.55
C THR A 52 -4.12 7.36 7.09
N ALA A 53 -5.20 6.75 7.58
CA ALA A 53 -5.15 5.38 8.08
C ALA A 53 -4.74 4.40 6.98
N LEU A 54 -5.24 4.59 5.75
CA LEU A 54 -4.86 3.75 4.62
C LEU A 54 -3.36 3.81 4.34
N VAL A 55 -2.80 5.01 4.33
CA VAL A 55 -1.37 5.18 4.06
C VAL A 55 -0.55 4.50 5.16
N HIS A 56 -0.94 4.66 6.41
CA HIS A 56 -0.23 4.04 7.53
C HIS A 56 -0.31 2.52 7.50
N GLU A 57 -1.47 1.96 7.17
CA GLU A 57 -1.60 0.50 7.04
C GLU A 57 -0.79 -0.05 5.87
N ALA A 58 -0.77 0.67 4.75
CA ALA A 58 0.05 0.30 3.60
C ALA A 58 1.53 0.30 3.98
N TYR A 59 1.97 1.32 4.73
CA TYR A 59 3.33 1.38 5.23
C TYR A 59 3.67 0.15 6.08
N LEU A 60 2.79 -0.23 6.98
CA LEU A 60 3.01 -1.42 7.82
C LEU A 60 3.14 -2.68 6.98
N LYS A 61 2.32 -2.82 5.94
CA LYS A 61 2.43 -3.96 5.03
C LYS A 61 3.76 -3.96 4.29
N LEU A 62 4.18 -2.80 3.80
CA LEU A 62 5.45 -2.67 3.09
C LEU A 62 6.64 -2.95 4.01
N SER A 63 6.55 -2.56 5.27
CA SER A 63 7.62 -2.80 6.23
C SER A 63 7.83 -4.29 6.53
N LYS A 64 6.82 -5.10 6.28
CA LYS A 64 6.89 -6.56 6.46
C LYS A 64 7.13 -7.31 5.17
N ALA A 65 7.10 -6.62 4.04
CA ALA A 65 7.27 -7.24 2.73
C ALA A 65 8.74 -7.45 2.41
N ASP A 66 9.00 -8.37 1.50
CA ASP A 66 10.34 -8.57 0.96
C ASP A 66 10.56 -7.55 -0.15
N LEU A 67 11.39 -6.55 0.15
CA LEU A 67 11.70 -5.48 -0.79
C LEU A 67 13.07 -5.65 -1.44
N SER A 68 13.63 -6.86 -1.38
CA SER A 68 14.98 -7.12 -1.94
C SER A 68 15.06 -6.94 -3.45
N LYS A 69 13.91 -6.94 -4.14
CA LYS A 69 13.85 -6.75 -5.59
C LYS A 69 13.33 -5.40 -6.01
N LEU A 70 13.26 -4.47 -5.08
CA LEU A 70 12.81 -3.12 -5.38
C LEU A 70 13.79 -2.46 -6.37
N GLN A 71 13.26 -1.93 -7.48
CA GLN A 71 14.10 -1.45 -8.57
C GLN A 71 14.11 0.07 -8.70
N SER A 72 13.01 0.73 -8.35
CA SER A 72 12.88 2.15 -8.62
C SER A 72 11.80 2.76 -7.73
N LYS A 73 11.73 4.09 -7.77
CA LYS A 73 10.67 4.84 -7.11
C LYS A 73 9.30 4.44 -7.66
N GLU A 74 9.20 4.30 -8.97
CA GLU A 74 7.95 3.89 -9.63
C GLU A 74 7.53 2.50 -9.18
N HIS A 75 8.48 1.59 -9.07
CA HIS A 75 8.21 0.25 -8.57
C HIS A 75 7.68 0.31 -7.14
N PHE A 76 8.28 1.16 -6.31
CA PHE A 76 7.80 1.35 -4.93
C PHE A 76 6.36 1.86 -4.90
N TYR A 77 6.02 2.84 -5.73
CA TYR A 77 4.65 3.36 -5.79
C TYR A 77 3.66 2.29 -6.26
N ASN A 78 4.06 1.45 -7.20
CA ASN A 78 3.21 0.34 -7.66
C ASN A 78 2.94 -0.65 -6.53
N LEU A 79 3.95 -0.99 -5.77
CA LEU A 79 3.79 -1.88 -4.61
C LEU A 79 2.90 -1.26 -3.54
N ALA A 80 3.07 0.03 -3.28
CA ALA A 80 2.25 0.75 -2.33
C ALA A 80 0.78 0.80 -2.79
N ALA A 81 0.55 1.04 -4.07
CA ALA A 81 -0.80 1.06 -4.62
C ALA A 81 -1.48 -0.31 -4.48
N LYS A 82 -0.73 -1.39 -4.73
CA LYS A 82 -1.26 -2.75 -4.53
C LYS A 82 -1.63 -2.99 -3.07
N ALA A 83 -0.78 -2.56 -2.15
CA ALA A 83 -1.06 -2.70 -0.72
C ALA A 83 -2.33 -1.93 -0.34
N ILE A 84 -2.47 -0.70 -0.81
CA ILE A 84 -3.66 0.12 -0.55
C ILE A 84 -4.91 -0.55 -1.10
N ARG A 85 -4.87 -1.03 -2.34
CA ARG A 85 -6.01 -1.73 -2.95
C ARG A 85 -6.40 -2.96 -2.15
N GLN A 86 -5.41 -3.74 -1.73
CA GLN A 86 -5.67 -4.93 -0.93
C GLN A 86 -6.37 -4.58 0.39
N ILE A 87 -5.90 -3.53 1.07
CA ILE A 87 -6.51 -3.09 2.32
C ILE A 87 -7.97 -2.69 2.10
N LEU A 88 -8.22 -1.93 1.04
CA LEU A 88 -9.58 -1.47 0.72
C LEU A 88 -10.51 -2.63 0.39
N VAL A 89 -10.06 -3.58 -0.41
CA VAL A 89 -10.88 -4.73 -0.77
C VAL A 89 -11.14 -5.62 0.43
N ASN A 90 -10.12 -5.84 1.27
CA ASN A 90 -10.31 -6.64 2.49
C ASN A 90 -11.33 -5.99 3.41
N ALA A 91 -11.31 -4.66 3.52
CA ALA A 91 -12.28 -3.93 4.33
C ALA A 91 -13.69 -4.05 3.75
N CYS A 92 -13.83 -3.98 2.42
CA CYS A 92 -15.11 -4.19 1.74
C CYS A 92 -15.65 -5.59 1.99
N LEU A 93 -14.80 -6.61 1.87
CA LEU A 93 -15.20 -8.00 2.09
C LEU A 93 -15.60 -8.23 3.53
N LYS A 94 -14.86 -7.66 4.48
CA LYS A 94 -15.20 -7.78 5.89
C LYS A 94 -16.56 -7.17 6.17
N LYS A 95 -16.86 -6.01 5.60
CA LYS A 95 -18.15 -5.35 5.77
C LYS A 95 -19.28 -6.20 5.21
N GLN A 96 -19.09 -6.79 4.04
CA GLN A 96 -20.08 -7.69 3.44
C GLN A 96 -20.28 -8.95 4.28
N THR A 97 -19.18 -9.53 4.78
CA THR A 97 -19.23 -10.72 5.61
C THR A 97 -19.99 -10.46 6.91
N ASP A 98 -19.69 -9.36 7.57
CA ASP A 98 -20.38 -8.98 8.81
C ASP A 98 -21.86 -8.78 8.57
N LYS A 99 -22.21 -8.20 7.42
CA LYS A 99 -23.60 -7.92 7.06
C LYS A 99 -24.39 -9.18 6.74
N ARG A 100 -23.74 -10.18 6.14
CA ARG A 100 -24.37 -11.42 5.68
C ARG A 100 -24.17 -12.60 6.61
N GLY A 101 -23.25 -12.49 7.56
CA GLY A 101 -22.91 -13.60 8.43
C GLY A 101 -22.22 -14.75 7.72
N ASN A 102 -21.64 -14.49 6.55
CA ASN A 102 -20.98 -15.49 5.74
C ASN A 102 -19.50 -15.59 6.02
N GLN A 103 -18.90 -16.70 5.57
CA GLN A 103 -17.47 -16.89 5.66
C GLN A 103 -16.75 -15.86 4.78
N PRO A 104 -15.61 -15.36 5.25
CA PRO A 104 -14.86 -14.39 4.44
C PRO A 104 -14.30 -15.04 3.18
N SER A 105 -14.38 -14.30 2.09
CA SER A 105 -13.70 -14.70 0.86
C SER A 105 -12.25 -14.26 0.94
N HIS A 106 -11.37 -15.15 0.50
CA HIS A 106 -9.95 -14.84 0.44
C HIS A 106 -9.60 -14.35 -0.95
N LEU A 107 -9.31 -13.07 -1.08
CA LEU A 107 -8.82 -12.51 -2.32
C LEU A 107 -7.32 -12.33 -2.21
N LYS A 108 -6.61 -12.84 -3.20
CA LYS A 108 -5.18 -12.64 -3.31
C LYS A 108 -4.92 -11.32 -4.03
N ILE A 109 -3.73 -10.78 -3.86
CA ILE A 109 -3.35 -9.55 -4.55
C ILE A 109 -3.48 -9.72 -6.06
N ASP A 110 -3.12 -10.88 -6.59
CA ASP A 110 -3.22 -11.18 -8.00
C ASP A 110 -4.67 -11.08 -8.51
N ASP A 111 -5.61 -11.57 -7.72
CA ASP A 111 -7.03 -11.49 -8.08
C ASP A 111 -7.50 -10.03 -8.15
N LEU A 112 -6.97 -9.19 -7.26
CA LEU A 112 -7.30 -7.77 -7.25
C LEU A 112 -6.78 -7.06 -8.49
N GLU A 113 -5.61 -7.43 -8.96
CA GLU A 113 -5.02 -6.83 -10.15
C GLU A 113 -5.83 -7.11 -11.40
N GLU A 114 -6.43 -8.29 -11.49
CA GLU A 114 -7.27 -8.65 -12.61
C GLU A 114 -8.56 -7.84 -12.68
N HIS A 115 -9.08 -7.41 -11.53
CA HIS A 115 -10.32 -6.67 -11.45
C HIS A 115 -10.15 -5.16 -11.46
N LEU A 116 -8.93 -4.68 -11.31
CA LEU A 116 -8.63 -3.26 -11.23
C LEU A 116 -7.79 -2.78 -12.39
#